data_937b7c677faeeaca4b5b67f927d2f19b
#
_entry.id   937b7c677faeeaca4b5b67f927d2f19b
#
_cell.length_a   1.000
_cell.length_b   1.000
_cell.length_c   1.000
_cell.angle_alpha   90.00
_cell.angle_beta   90.00
_cell.angle_gamma   90.00
#
_symmetry.space_group_name_H-M   'P 1'
#
loop_
_entity.id
_entity.type
_entity.pdbx_description
1 polymer ?
#
loop_
_entity_poly.entity_id
_entity_poly.type
_entity_poly.pdbx_seq_one_letter_code
_entity_poly.pdbx_strand_id
1 'polypeptide(L)'
;MISTIIISYLLNKKIIKINKIVLQSNLYNIITDKDQYCGIILRIIGKTDTSSTSRSILEEELRKLSMSLARRQSGFHYVFTTSIYEGKMGSAIIIYKKCNDEDKSSLISDIEKEVNDVYNISRAISPHLDLIPSSTSSTIVPLPSIFGNIPYLYAPERTFSPSTNEMLIYEYDLPLGEAMSSFGRTEVGIKLSDLTRHIGIFGSTGSGKSTTASHLAIQAFKKGVNIVILDWHGEYRELIPNDINIMFYNKINILKINLNQIISNDINDAVDIFGDVMQLTDPQRFLLYTVLNKLKKNPELSFKNLLTILRNIEETSNWIRDVKYALARKFFILFGKEGRSLFSTDGLTLDNLESYINGFVIIDISNIKNTKLRRLYGLLIMKLISDYYMEKKPSKKTMIIVDEAHNYFSEKNDFTDRLVSEIRKYGISFCIVSQSPSSLSPEIMKNTNIKIVHAIKSDIDKRSIRESLSLDERIISSLDKLDVGEALLSAPNIKKAIIINIKRKNIKTN
;
A
#
# COMPACT_ATOMS: atom_id res chain seq x y z
N MET A 1 6.56 35.81 3.57
CA MET A 1 7.46 36.23 2.49
C MET A 1 6.83 36.11 1.10
N ILE A 2 5.98 35.13 0.77
CA ILE A 2 5.10 35.13 -0.42
C ILE A 2 4.19 36.37 -0.44
N SER A 3 3.86 36.85 0.75
CA SER A 3 3.21 38.16 0.96
C SER A 3 3.86 39.31 0.19
N THR A 4 5.16 39.32 0.06
CA THR A 4 5.88 40.50 -0.46
C THR A 4 5.77 40.63 -1.99
N ILE A 5 5.53 39.56 -2.73
CA ILE A 5 5.48 39.57 -4.21
C ILE A 5 4.09 39.89 -4.74
N ILE A 6 3.09 39.25 -4.20
CA ILE A 6 1.72 39.63 -4.48
C ILE A 6 1.47 41.04 -3.91
N ILE A 7 2.13 41.39 -2.80
CA ILE A 7 2.17 42.73 -2.21
C ILE A 7 2.78 43.75 -3.19
N SER A 8 3.92 43.51 -3.85
CA SER A 8 4.53 44.50 -4.75
C SER A 8 3.69 44.78 -5.99
N TYR A 9 3.00 43.75 -6.52
CA TYR A 9 2.09 43.93 -7.66
C TYR A 9 0.75 44.60 -7.24
N LEU A 10 0.24 44.29 -6.06
CA LEU A 10 -0.96 44.91 -5.51
C LEU A 10 -0.68 46.31 -4.92
N LEU A 11 0.55 46.58 -4.46
CA LEU A 11 1.01 47.89 -3.95
C LEU A 11 1.14 48.93 -5.05
N ASN A 12 1.33 48.56 -6.32
CA ASN A 12 1.29 49.50 -7.43
C ASN A 12 -0.12 50.07 -7.72
N LYS A 13 -1.16 49.59 -7.04
CA LYS A 13 -2.56 50.05 -7.16
C LYS A 13 -3.23 50.51 -5.87
N LYS A 14 -2.52 51.16 -4.95
CA LYS A 14 -3.01 51.62 -3.62
C LYS A 14 -2.86 50.61 -2.49
N ILE A 15 -2.27 51.08 -1.42
CA ILE A 15 -1.95 50.38 -0.16
C ILE A 15 -3.02 49.34 0.20
N ILE A 16 -2.75 48.07 -0.04
CA ILE A 16 -3.61 46.96 0.37
C ILE A 16 -2.92 46.28 1.56
N LYS A 17 -3.61 46.26 2.69
CA LYS A 17 -3.12 45.53 3.87
C LYS A 17 -3.46 44.06 3.76
N ILE A 18 -2.45 43.18 3.88
CA ILE A 18 -2.67 41.75 3.94
C ILE A 18 -2.97 41.35 5.37
N ASN A 19 -4.14 40.76 5.59
CA ASN A 19 -4.59 40.37 6.92
C ASN A 19 -4.15 38.95 7.26
N LYS A 20 -4.17 38.05 6.28
CA LYS A 20 -3.86 36.64 6.51
C LYS A 20 -3.40 35.96 5.22
N ILE A 21 -2.45 35.01 5.35
CA ILE A 21 -2.09 34.08 4.31
C ILE A 21 -2.32 32.68 4.86
N VAL A 22 -3.11 31.89 4.17
CA VAL A 22 -3.40 30.50 4.53
C VAL A 22 -2.86 29.63 3.42
N LEU A 23 -2.07 28.62 3.78
CA LEU A 23 -1.62 27.58 2.89
C LEU A 23 -2.44 26.33 3.17
N GLN A 24 -3.13 25.83 2.16
CA GLN A 24 -3.91 24.61 2.24
C GLN A 24 -3.63 23.77 0.99
N SER A 25 -3.05 22.60 1.18
CA SER A 25 -2.77 21.63 0.09
C SER A 25 -2.04 22.24 -1.13
N ASN A 26 -0.98 23.05 -0.88
CA ASN A 26 -0.21 23.78 -1.91
C ASN A 26 -0.94 24.91 -2.64
N LEU A 27 -2.16 25.21 -2.25
CA LEU A 27 -2.85 26.42 -2.68
C LEU A 27 -2.59 27.53 -1.69
N TYR A 28 -2.27 28.69 -2.24
CA TYR A 28 -2.10 29.93 -1.47
C TYR A 28 -3.42 30.70 -1.47
N ASN A 29 -3.93 30.94 -0.28
CA ASN A 29 -5.08 31.79 -0.07
C ASN A 29 -4.62 33.07 0.63
N ILE A 30 -4.75 34.22 -0.03
CA ILE A 30 -4.33 35.51 0.46
C ILE A 30 -5.57 36.36 0.71
N ILE A 31 -5.77 36.70 1.96
CA ILE A 31 -6.88 37.51 2.43
C ILE A 31 -6.37 38.94 2.66
N THR A 32 -6.98 39.90 1.97
CA THR A 32 -6.73 41.32 2.14
C THR A 32 -7.96 41.98 2.77
N ASP A 33 -7.89 43.30 3.07
CA ASP A 33 -9.02 44.04 3.64
C ASP A 33 -10.24 44.12 2.71
N LYS A 34 -10.04 43.91 1.40
CA LYS A 34 -11.11 44.06 0.39
C LYS A 34 -11.40 42.82 -0.42
N ASP A 35 -10.41 41.96 -0.60
CA ASP A 35 -10.45 40.87 -1.55
C ASP A 35 -9.70 39.63 -1.03
N GLN A 36 -10.10 38.48 -1.57
CA GLN A 36 -9.44 37.21 -1.36
C GLN A 36 -8.92 36.70 -2.68
N TYR A 37 -7.70 36.16 -2.68
CA TYR A 37 -7.04 35.60 -3.86
C TYR A 37 -6.56 34.17 -3.58
N CYS A 38 -6.82 33.27 -4.51
CA CYS A 38 -6.37 31.91 -4.45
C CYS A 38 -5.45 31.62 -5.64
N GLY A 39 -4.38 30.87 -5.41
CA GLY A 39 -3.42 30.58 -6.49
C GLY A 39 -2.42 29.50 -6.14
N ILE A 40 -1.57 29.21 -7.11
CA ILE A 40 -0.51 28.21 -7.06
C ILE A 40 0.79 28.75 -7.62
N ILE A 41 1.92 28.20 -7.16
CA ILE A 41 3.25 28.51 -7.64
C ILE A 41 3.82 27.28 -8.35
N LEU A 42 4.19 27.46 -9.61
CA LEU A 42 4.89 26.46 -10.43
C LEU A 42 6.34 26.90 -10.65
N ARG A 43 7.30 26.09 -10.22
CA ARG A 43 8.72 26.33 -10.48
C ARG A 43 9.05 25.94 -11.92
N ILE A 44 9.88 26.72 -12.57
CA ILE A 44 10.35 26.49 -13.93
C ILE A 44 11.72 25.84 -13.86
N ILE A 45 11.90 24.71 -14.53
CA ILE A 45 13.13 23.94 -14.55
C ILE A 45 13.51 23.64 -16.01
N GLY A 46 14.78 23.85 -16.35
CA GLY A 46 15.33 23.46 -17.67
C GLY A 46 15.76 22.00 -17.69
N LYS A 47 15.55 21.33 -18.82
CA LYS A 47 15.89 19.91 -19.06
C LYS A 47 17.23 19.72 -19.80
N THR A 48 17.91 20.77 -20.16
CA THR A 48 19.11 20.72 -20.97
C THR A 48 20.36 21.08 -20.17
N ASP A 49 21.52 20.62 -20.66
CA ASP A 49 22.83 20.95 -20.09
C ASP A 49 23.13 22.45 -20.15
N THR A 50 24.03 22.92 -19.29
CA THR A 50 24.39 24.33 -19.07
C THR A 50 25.22 24.99 -20.21
N SER A 51 25.22 24.42 -21.42
CA SER A 51 25.92 25.03 -22.57
C SER A 51 25.28 26.36 -23.01
N SER A 52 26.05 27.26 -23.60
CA SER A 52 25.55 28.55 -24.07
C SER A 52 24.42 28.43 -25.09
N THR A 53 24.46 27.41 -25.95
CA THR A 53 23.42 27.10 -26.94
C THR A 53 22.12 26.64 -26.28
N SER A 54 22.22 25.82 -25.25
CA SER A 54 21.06 25.38 -24.48
C SER A 54 20.36 26.53 -23.77
N ARG A 55 21.13 27.52 -23.30
CA ARG A 55 20.58 28.70 -22.61
C ARG A 55 19.71 29.54 -23.54
N SER A 56 20.15 29.81 -24.78
CA SER A 56 19.35 30.57 -25.73
C SER A 56 18.05 29.89 -26.12
N ILE A 57 18.03 28.55 -26.18
CA ILE A 57 16.82 27.76 -26.44
C ILE A 57 15.82 27.92 -25.26
N LEU A 58 16.30 27.79 -24.04
CA LEU A 58 15.45 27.94 -22.86
C LEU A 58 14.87 29.36 -22.72
N GLU A 59 15.65 30.38 -23.06
CA GLU A 59 15.20 31.78 -23.08
C GLU A 59 14.10 32.01 -24.12
N GLU A 60 14.26 31.48 -25.32
CA GLU A 60 13.26 31.55 -26.38
C GLU A 60 11.97 30.79 -26.01
N GLU A 61 12.11 29.60 -25.44
CA GLU A 61 10.96 28.81 -24.97
C GLU A 61 10.18 29.51 -23.86
N LEU A 62 10.87 30.12 -22.87
CA LEU A 62 10.23 30.87 -21.83
C LEU A 62 9.52 32.10 -22.35
N ARG A 63 10.11 32.77 -23.34
CA ARG A 63 9.49 33.89 -24.06
C ARG A 63 8.21 33.44 -24.78
N LYS A 64 8.25 32.32 -25.50
CA LYS A 64 7.07 31.74 -26.18
C LYS A 64 5.99 31.38 -25.20
N LEU A 65 6.34 30.75 -24.06
CA LEU A 65 5.40 30.40 -22.99
C LEU A 65 4.73 31.65 -22.41
N SER A 66 5.50 32.68 -22.07
CA SER A 66 4.96 33.92 -21.51
C SER A 66 4.02 34.64 -22.48
N MET A 67 4.38 34.68 -23.78
CA MET A 67 3.54 35.27 -24.84
C MET A 67 2.25 34.49 -25.07
N SER A 68 2.31 33.15 -24.98
CA SER A 68 1.13 32.31 -25.10
C SER A 68 0.17 32.51 -23.92
N LEU A 69 0.68 32.58 -22.70
CA LEU A 69 -0.13 32.84 -21.52
C LEU A 69 -0.73 34.26 -21.50
N ALA A 70 0.01 35.25 -22.00
CA ALA A 70 -0.47 36.62 -22.13
C ALA A 70 -1.68 36.79 -23.07
N ARG A 71 -1.88 35.86 -24.01
CA ARG A 71 -2.99 35.87 -24.97
C ARG A 71 -4.23 35.11 -24.45
N ARG A 72 -4.14 34.44 -23.30
CA ARG A 72 -5.26 33.69 -22.73
C ARG A 72 -6.29 34.62 -22.07
N GLN A 73 -7.55 34.32 -22.29
CA GLN A 73 -8.70 34.98 -21.65
C GLN A 73 -9.34 34.06 -20.59
N SER A 74 -8.50 33.49 -19.70
CA SER A 74 -8.96 32.49 -18.70
C SER A 74 -9.49 33.12 -17.41
N GLY A 75 -9.34 34.43 -17.25
CA GLY A 75 -9.68 35.13 -15.99
C GLY A 75 -8.65 34.93 -14.87
N PHE A 76 -7.55 34.21 -15.16
CA PHE A 76 -6.41 34.05 -14.25
C PHE A 76 -5.31 35.08 -14.52
N HIS A 77 -4.60 35.42 -13.46
CA HIS A 77 -3.39 36.24 -13.54
C HIS A 77 -2.15 35.36 -13.50
N TYR A 78 -1.17 35.67 -14.35
CA TYR A 78 0.11 34.99 -14.40
C TYR A 78 1.23 35.94 -14.05
N VAL A 79 2.05 35.59 -13.05
CA VAL A 79 3.22 36.38 -12.65
C VAL A 79 4.46 35.52 -12.80
N PHE A 80 5.35 35.89 -13.72
CA PHE A 80 6.66 35.29 -13.83
C PHE A 80 7.60 35.96 -12.82
N THR A 81 8.27 35.15 -12.00
CA THR A 81 9.16 35.66 -10.97
C THR A 81 10.50 34.96 -11.02
N THR A 82 11.52 35.68 -10.54
CA THR A 82 12.85 35.15 -10.34
C THR A 82 13.27 35.42 -8.91
N SER A 83 13.87 34.44 -8.26
CA SER A 83 14.45 34.58 -6.93
C SER A 83 15.93 34.23 -6.93
N ILE A 84 16.70 34.91 -6.11
CA ILE A 84 18.09 34.60 -5.84
C ILE A 84 18.20 34.33 -4.33
N TYR A 85 18.68 33.13 -3.99
CA TYR A 85 18.91 32.75 -2.58
C TYR A 85 20.17 31.90 -2.49
N GLU A 86 21.10 32.28 -1.61
CA GLU A 86 22.39 31.61 -1.40
C GLU A 86 23.16 31.34 -2.71
N GLY A 87 23.19 32.33 -3.60
CA GLY A 87 23.86 32.22 -4.90
C GLY A 87 23.16 31.37 -5.95
N LYS A 88 21.99 30.81 -5.64
CA LYS A 88 21.16 30.05 -6.57
C LYS A 88 20.01 30.90 -7.10
N MET A 89 19.77 30.84 -8.41
CA MET A 89 18.65 31.52 -9.06
C MET A 89 17.56 30.51 -9.37
N GLY A 90 16.31 30.87 -9.11
CA GLY A 90 15.14 30.07 -9.44
C GLY A 90 14.06 30.91 -10.10
N SER A 91 13.35 30.35 -11.06
CA SER A 91 12.21 30.97 -11.73
C SER A 91 10.93 30.24 -11.43
N ALA A 92 9.82 30.97 -11.36
CA ALA A 92 8.50 30.41 -11.11
C ALA A 92 7.40 31.21 -11.86
N ILE A 93 6.28 30.53 -12.08
CA ILE A 93 5.02 31.13 -12.52
C ILE A 93 4.05 31.06 -11.35
N ILE A 94 3.49 32.21 -10.97
CA ILE A 94 2.39 32.29 -10.00
C ILE A 94 1.10 32.42 -10.82
N ILE A 95 0.17 31.51 -10.62
CA ILE A 95 -1.15 31.50 -11.24
C ILE A 95 -2.16 31.79 -10.14
N TYR A 96 -2.95 32.84 -10.26
CA TYR A 96 -3.93 33.19 -9.24
C TYR A 96 -5.18 33.85 -9.81
N LYS A 97 -6.28 33.79 -9.05
CA LYS A 97 -7.56 34.40 -9.38
C LYS A 97 -8.17 34.99 -8.10
N LYS A 98 -8.96 36.03 -8.24
CA LYS A 98 -9.77 36.56 -7.16
C LYS A 98 -10.86 35.55 -6.82
N CYS A 99 -11.10 35.32 -5.53
CA CYS A 99 -12.09 34.36 -5.05
C CYS A 99 -13.05 35.01 -4.03
N ASN A 100 -14.27 34.51 -3.99
CA ASN A 100 -15.29 34.85 -2.97
C ASN A 100 -15.50 33.62 -2.07
N ASP A 101 -15.90 33.82 -0.82
CA ASP A 101 -15.96 32.76 0.21
C ASP A 101 -16.95 31.63 -0.07
N GLU A 102 -17.90 31.81 -0.99
CA GLU A 102 -19.04 30.88 -1.16
C GLU A 102 -18.78 29.66 -2.07
N ASP A 103 -17.66 29.64 -2.82
CA ASP A 103 -17.48 28.64 -3.89
C ASP A 103 -16.08 28.01 -3.96
N LYS A 104 -15.57 27.52 -2.81
CA LYS A 104 -14.21 26.98 -2.73
C LYS A 104 -13.97 25.73 -3.61
N SER A 105 -14.97 24.86 -3.77
CA SER A 105 -14.83 23.63 -4.55
C SER A 105 -14.79 23.90 -6.06
N SER A 106 -15.60 24.81 -6.55
CA SER A 106 -15.59 25.21 -7.96
C SER A 106 -14.29 25.94 -8.32
N LEU A 107 -13.78 26.77 -7.41
CA LEU A 107 -12.55 27.51 -7.62
C LEU A 107 -11.32 26.59 -7.67
N ILE A 108 -11.28 25.56 -6.85
CA ILE A 108 -10.22 24.55 -6.88
C ILE A 108 -10.23 23.85 -8.24
N SER A 109 -11.40 23.44 -8.72
CA SER A 109 -11.55 22.81 -10.04
C SER A 109 -11.13 23.75 -11.19
N ASP A 110 -11.43 25.05 -11.08
CA ASP A 110 -11.00 26.06 -12.06
C ASP A 110 -9.46 26.21 -12.08
N ILE A 111 -8.82 26.25 -10.91
CA ILE A 111 -7.35 26.32 -10.79
C ILE A 111 -6.72 25.05 -11.36
N GLU A 112 -7.27 23.88 -11.08
CA GLU A 112 -6.80 22.61 -11.63
C GLU A 112 -6.83 22.61 -13.15
N LYS A 113 -7.93 23.01 -13.72
CA LYS A 113 -8.13 23.10 -15.15
C LYS A 113 -7.12 24.07 -15.77
N GLU A 114 -6.94 25.26 -15.18
CA GLU A 114 -6.00 26.24 -15.66
C GLU A 114 -4.55 25.76 -15.61
N VAL A 115 -4.15 25.10 -14.51
CA VAL A 115 -2.81 24.51 -14.39
C VAL A 115 -2.59 23.44 -15.45
N ASN A 116 -3.57 22.57 -15.69
CA ASN A 116 -3.49 21.55 -16.74
C ASN A 116 -3.34 22.19 -18.13
N ASP A 117 -4.05 23.26 -18.40
CA ASP A 117 -3.92 24.02 -19.64
C ASP A 117 -2.52 24.63 -19.78
N VAL A 118 -1.98 25.22 -18.72
CA VAL A 118 -0.61 25.77 -18.70
C VAL A 118 0.44 24.68 -18.93
N TYR A 119 0.26 23.50 -18.36
CA TYR A 119 1.12 22.35 -18.63
C TYR A 119 1.05 21.91 -20.09
N ASN A 120 -0.14 21.80 -20.65
CA ASN A 120 -0.32 21.38 -22.05
C ASN A 120 0.32 22.40 -23.01
N ILE A 121 0.15 23.68 -22.75
CA ILE A 121 0.80 24.76 -23.50
C ILE A 121 2.32 24.64 -23.37
N SER A 122 2.84 24.53 -22.14
CA SER A 122 4.28 24.40 -21.91
C SER A 122 4.88 23.22 -22.67
N ARG A 123 4.24 22.05 -22.62
CA ARG A 123 4.69 20.85 -23.35
C ARG A 123 4.69 21.03 -24.87
N ALA A 124 3.71 21.75 -25.38
CA ALA A 124 3.56 21.96 -26.85
C ALA A 124 4.61 22.94 -27.40
N ILE A 125 4.94 24.00 -26.67
CA ILE A 125 5.75 25.10 -27.18
C ILE A 125 7.12 25.28 -26.50
N SER A 126 7.32 24.59 -25.36
CA SER A 126 8.51 24.67 -24.51
C SER A 126 8.97 23.30 -24.05
N PRO A 127 9.35 22.38 -24.97
CA PRO A 127 9.64 20.98 -24.61
C PRO A 127 10.84 20.80 -23.68
N HIS A 128 11.75 21.79 -23.62
CA HIS A 128 12.92 21.78 -22.75
C HIS A 128 12.66 22.43 -21.37
N LEU A 129 11.43 22.93 -21.10
CA LEU A 129 11.02 23.45 -19.82
C LEU A 129 10.11 22.46 -19.10
N ASP A 130 10.36 22.24 -17.81
CA ASP A 130 9.43 21.58 -16.91
C ASP A 130 8.85 22.58 -15.91
N LEU A 131 7.57 22.42 -15.64
CA LEU A 131 6.88 23.15 -14.58
C LEU A 131 6.66 22.20 -13.40
N ILE A 132 7.15 22.56 -12.21
CA ILE A 132 7.02 21.74 -11.03
C ILE A 132 6.40 22.57 -9.91
N PRO A 133 5.41 22.05 -9.17
CA PRO A 133 4.82 22.78 -8.05
C PRO A 133 5.86 23.09 -6.99
N SER A 134 5.79 24.29 -6.43
CA SER A 134 6.65 24.69 -5.34
C SER A 134 6.20 23.96 -4.05
N SER A 135 7.05 23.13 -3.47
CA SER A 135 6.77 22.54 -2.16
C SER A 135 6.96 23.60 -1.05
N THR A 136 6.16 23.50 0.01
CA THR A 136 6.18 24.43 1.14
C THR A 136 7.50 24.45 1.93
N SER A 137 8.36 23.47 1.73
CA SER A 137 9.66 23.36 2.41
C SER A 137 10.80 24.15 1.76
N SER A 138 10.58 24.72 0.57
CA SER A 138 11.61 25.53 -0.05
C SER A 138 11.41 27.01 0.30
N THR A 139 12.29 27.55 1.10
CA THR A 139 12.35 28.96 1.52
C THR A 139 12.76 29.93 0.39
N ILE A 140 12.61 29.55 -0.87
CA ILE A 140 12.92 30.42 -2.01
C ILE A 140 11.76 31.40 -2.19
N VAL A 141 12.03 32.65 -1.86
CA VAL A 141 11.10 33.75 -2.12
C VAL A 141 11.33 34.22 -3.55
N PRO A 142 10.35 34.04 -4.44
CA PRO A 142 10.49 34.62 -5.76
C PRO A 142 10.40 36.16 -5.65
N LEU A 143 11.40 36.85 -6.21
CA LEU A 143 11.38 38.31 -6.38
C LEU A 143 10.89 38.62 -7.79
N PRO A 144 10.08 39.65 -7.99
CA PRO A 144 9.72 40.09 -9.33
C PRO A 144 10.99 40.46 -10.11
N SER A 145 11.10 39.95 -11.34
CA SER A 145 12.21 40.30 -12.23
C SER A 145 12.05 41.77 -12.65
N ILE A 146 12.86 42.65 -12.13
CA ILE A 146 12.93 44.06 -12.52
C ILE A 146 13.77 44.24 -13.78
N PHE A 147 14.61 43.27 -14.12
CA PHE A 147 15.52 43.31 -15.22
C PHE A 147 15.17 42.21 -16.23
N GLY A 148 15.10 42.58 -17.53
CA GLY A 148 14.66 41.72 -18.64
C GLY A 148 15.54 40.51 -18.95
N ASN A 149 16.41 40.08 -18.07
CA ASN A 149 17.23 38.89 -18.22
C ASN A 149 16.58 37.69 -17.53
N ILE A 150 16.36 36.65 -18.30
CA ILE A 150 15.78 35.37 -17.83
C ILE A 150 16.84 34.65 -16.98
N PRO A 151 16.50 34.28 -15.74
CA PRO A 151 17.46 33.68 -14.84
C PRO A 151 17.78 32.24 -15.16
N TYR A 152 18.86 31.76 -14.57
CA TYR A 152 19.31 30.36 -14.72
C TYR A 152 18.23 29.37 -14.30
N LEU A 153 18.07 28.35 -15.13
CA LEU A 153 17.21 27.21 -14.88
C LEU A 153 18.05 26.07 -14.33
N TYR A 154 17.60 25.51 -13.23
CA TYR A 154 18.24 24.33 -12.66
C TYR A 154 17.60 23.06 -13.21
N ALA A 155 18.40 22.16 -13.78
CA ALA A 155 17.95 20.81 -14.02
C ALA A 155 17.87 20.06 -12.68
N PRO A 156 16.76 19.42 -12.35
CA PRO A 156 16.70 18.59 -11.16
C PRO A 156 17.52 17.32 -11.38
N GLU A 157 18.31 16.95 -10.37
CA GLU A 157 19.13 15.73 -10.43
C GLU A 157 18.30 14.44 -10.55
N ARG A 158 16.99 14.47 -10.27
CA ARG A 158 16.07 13.34 -10.43
C ARG A 158 14.64 13.82 -10.71
N THR A 159 14.20 13.67 -11.95
CA THR A 159 12.78 13.75 -12.30
C THR A 159 12.26 12.37 -12.67
N PHE A 160 11.90 11.56 -11.67
CA PHE A 160 11.06 10.40 -11.86
C PHE A 160 9.91 10.44 -10.87
N SER A 161 8.98 11.33 -11.13
CA SER A 161 7.61 11.11 -10.72
C SER A 161 6.79 11.14 -11.98
N PRO A 162 5.98 10.13 -12.30
CA PRO A 162 4.95 10.30 -13.28
C PRO A 162 4.11 11.47 -12.76
N SER A 163 4.27 12.65 -13.38
CA SER A 163 3.49 13.82 -13.05
C SER A 163 2.03 13.45 -13.33
N THR A 164 1.29 13.12 -12.31
CA THR A 164 -0.16 13.11 -12.41
C THR A 164 -0.54 14.57 -12.57
N ASN A 165 -0.96 14.95 -13.77
CA ASN A 165 -1.44 16.30 -14.08
C ASN A 165 -2.81 16.57 -13.45
N GLU A 166 -3.24 15.75 -12.48
CA GLU A 166 -4.50 15.85 -11.77
C GLU A 166 -4.20 16.21 -10.33
N MET A 167 -4.94 17.15 -9.80
CA MET A 167 -4.95 17.45 -8.37
C MET A 167 -5.43 16.21 -7.63
N LEU A 168 -4.58 15.64 -6.79
CA LEU A 168 -4.91 14.44 -6.03
C LEU A 168 -5.75 14.85 -4.82
N ILE A 169 -7.02 15.18 -5.05
CA ILE A 169 -8.00 15.25 -3.96
C ILE A 169 -8.63 13.86 -3.87
N TYR A 170 -8.03 13.00 -3.07
CA TYR A 170 -8.61 11.71 -2.78
C TYR A 170 -9.18 11.72 -1.38
N GLU A 171 -10.46 11.37 -1.28
CA GLU A 171 -11.02 11.00 0.01
C GLU A 171 -10.36 9.71 0.48
N TYR A 172 -9.79 9.72 1.64
CA TYR A 172 -9.19 8.56 2.31
C TYR A 172 -9.48 8.60 3.80
N ASP A 173 -9.53 7.42 4.40
CA ASP A 173 -9.67 7.25 5.84
C ASP A 173 -8.34 6.82 6.48
N LEU A 174 -7.52 6.13 5.71
CA LEU A 174 -6.26 5.53 6.11
C LEU A 174 -5.12 6.22 5.34
N PRO A 175 -4.44 7.21 5.94
CA PRO A 175 -3.31 7.88 5.31
C PRO A 175 -2.14 6.91 5.14
N LEU A 176 -1.54 6.86 3.95
CA LEU A 176 -0.38 6.04 3.64
C LEU A 176 0.90 6.86 3.51
N GLY A 177 0.82 7.97 2.77
CA GLY A 177 2.00 8.75 2.46
C GLY A 177 1.69 9.99 1.66
N GLU A 178 2.71 10.51 0.99
CA GLU A 178 2.63 11.71 0.16
C GLU A 178 2.98 11.39 -1.28
N ALA A 179 2.17 11.84 -2.22
CA ALA A 179 2.46 11.81 -3.64
C ALA A 179 2.89 13.20 -4.13
N MET A 180 3.77 13.24 -5.12
CA MET A 180 4.04 14.47 -5.86
C MET A 180 2.98 14.66 -6.94
N SER A 181 2.29 15.78 -6.91
CA SER A 181 1.32 16.21 -7.92
C SER A 181 1.78 17.50 -8.57
N SER A 182 1.06 17.94 -9.60
CA SER A 182 1.25 19.28 -10.19
C SER A 182 1.08 20.41 -9.17
N PHE A 183 0.47 20.15 -8.04
CA PHE A 183 0.20 21.09 -6.95
C PHE A 183 1.16 20.94 -5.76
N GLY A 184 2.20 20.11 -5.89
CA GLY A 184 3.17 19.80 -4.84
C GLY A 184 2.90 18.47 -4.14
N ARG A 185 3.29 18.35 -2.88
CA ARG A 185 3.07 17.13 -2.09
C ARG A 185 1.64 17.08 -1.60
N THR A 186 0.94 16.03 -1.93
CA THR A 186 -0.44 15.77 -1.49
C THR A 186 -0.47 14.48 -0.69
N GLU A 187 -1.13 14.51 0.46
CA GLU A 187 -1.32 13.31 1.26
C GLU A 187 -2.28 12.36 0.56
N VAL A 188 -1.93 11.08 0.54
CA VAL A 188 -2.66 10.02 -0.16
C VAL A 188 -2.89 8.85 0.78
N GLY A 189 -4.02 8.20 0.62
CA GLY A 189 -4.39 7.03 1.39
C GLY A 189 -5.45 6.18 0.71
N ILE A 190 -5.98 5.24 1.44
CA ILE A 190 -7.05 4.34 0.98
C ILE A 190 -8.31 4.54 1.82
N LYS A 191 -9.47 4.21 1.25
CA LYS A 191 -10.74 4.25 1.98
C LYS A 191 -10.88 3.02 2.88
N LEU A 192 -11.44 3.20 4.06
CA LEU A 192 -11.75 2.10 4.98
C LEU A 192 -12.75 1.09 4.36
N SER A 193 -13.64 1.56 3.49
CA SER A 193 -14.56 0.72 2.73
C SER A 193 -13.85 -0.22 1.76
N ASP A 194 -12.68 0.18 1.25
CA ASP A 194 -11.93 -0.60 0.26
C ASP A 194 -11.02 -1.66 0.88
N LEU A 195 -10.81 -1.67 2.21
CA LEU A 195 -10.00 -2.70 2.87
C LEU A 195 -10.42 -4.12 2.49
N THR A 196 -11.72 -4.39 2.43
CA THR A 196 -12.24 -5.71 2.08
C THR A 196 -11.94 -6.15 0.64
N ARG A 197 -11.39 -5.26 -0.20
CA ARG A 197 -10.90 -5.60 -1.55
C ARG A 197 -9.52 -6.22 -1.58
N HIS A 198 -8.98 -6.55 -0.41
CA HIS A 198 -7.65 -7.08 -0.16
C HIS A 198 -6.51 -6.17 -0.67
N ILE A 199 -5.37 -6.30 -0.02
CA ILE A 199 -4.21 -5.45 -0.24
C ILE A 199 -3.00 -6.33 -0.54
N GLY A 200 -2.25 -6.00 -1.59
CA GLY A 200 -0.94 -6.59 -1.88
C GLY A 200 0.16 -5.57 -1.61
N ILE A 201 1.15 -5.94 -0.82
CA ILE A 201 2.36 -5.14 -0.58
C ILE A 201 3.56 -5.94 -1.10
N PHE A 202 4.14 -5.47 -2.18
CA PHE A 202 5.17 -6.18 -2.92
C PHE A 202 6.48 -5.40 -2.96
N GLY A 203 7.61 -6.10 -3.09
CA GLY A 203 8.93 -5.45 -3.24
C GLY A 203 10.06 -6.32 -2.74
N SER A 204 11.28 -5.99 -3.11
CA SER A 204 12.48 -6.71 -2.69
C SER A 204 12.73 -6.61 -1.18
N THR A 205 13.60 -7.47 -0.64
CA THR A 205 14.02 -7.40 0.77
C THR A 205 14.61 -6.03 1.09
N GLY A 206 14.26 -5.46 2.25
CA GLY A 206 14.74 -4.15 2.69
C GLY A 206 14.09 -2.94 2.00
N SER A 207 13.13 -3.12 1.09
CA SER A 207 12.45 -2.01 0.40
C SER A 207 11.42 -1.25 1.24
N GLY A 208 11.03 -1.78 2.43
CA GLY A 208 10.09 -1.14 3.36
C GLY A 208 8.71 -1.79 3.44
N LYS A 209 8.51 -3.01 2.89
CA LYS A 209 7.22 -3.73 2.92
C LYS A 209 6.61 -3.87 4.32
N SER A 210 7.37 -4.45 5.27
CA SER A 210 6.89 -4.69 6.64
C SER A 210 6.58 -3.37 7.36
N THR A 211 7.38 -2.32 7.09
CA THR A 211 7.11 -0.97 7.60
C THR A 211 5.80 -0.42 7.06
N THR A 212 5.53 -0.59 5.76
CA THR A 212 4.28 -0.16 5.14
C THR A 212 3.08 -0.94 5.67
N ALA A 213 3.22 -2.27 5.80
CA ALA A 213 2.18 -3.14 6.37
C ALA A 213 1.86 -2.75 7.83
N SER A 214 2.89 -2.50 8.64
CA SER A 214 2.75 -2.04 10.03
C SER A 214 2.08 -0.66 10.10
N HIS A 215 2.48 0.27 9.24
CA HIS A 215 1.85 1.60 9.18
C HIS A 215 0.36 1.48 8.86
N LEU A 216 0.01 0.69 7.85
CA LEU A 216 -1.39 0.45 7.46
C LEU A 216 -2.17 -0.22 8.59
N ALA A 217 -1.59 -1.22 9.27
CA ALA A 217 -2.19 -1.90 10.43
C ALA A 217 -2.54 -0.90 11.53
N ILE A 218 -1.62 0.00 11.87
CA ILE A 218 -1.82 1.02 12.89
C ILE A 218 -2.97 1.98 12.51
N GLN A 219 -3.01 2.43 11.24
CA GLN A 219 -4.07 3.32 10.77
C GLN A 219 -5.44 2.62 10.80
N ALA A 220 -5.52 1.36 10.34
CA ALA A 220 -6.75 0.58 10.35
C ALA A 220 -7.23 0.30 11.79
N PHE A 221 -6.31 -0.05 12.69
CA PHE A 221 -6.62 -0.27 14.10
C PHE A 221 -7.22 0.97 14.77
N LYS A 222 -6.66 2.15 14.51
CA LYS A 222 -7.20 3.44 15.00
C LYS A 222 -8.60 3.75 14.49
N LYS A 223 -9.02 3.12 13.39
CA LYS A 223 -10.38 3.20 12.83
C LYS A 223 -11.29 2.06 13.29
N GLY A 224 -10.88 1.29 14.29
CA GLY A 224 -11.69 0.23 14.91
C GLY A 224 -11.63 -1.12 14.20
N VAL A 225 -10.71 -1.33 13.27
CA VAL A 225 -10.48 -2.63 12.62
C VAL A 225 -9.62 -3.50 13.52
N ASN A 226 -9.98 -4.76 13.72
CA ASN A 226 -9.12 -5.74 14.38
C ASN A 226 -7.95 -6.10 13.45
N ILE A 227 -6.77 -6.25 14.02
CA ILE A 227 -5.55 -6.59 13.28
C ILE A 227 -5.02 -7.94 13.75
N VAL A 228 -4.77 -8.84 12.82
CA VAL A 228 -4.08 -10.10 13.09
C VAL A 228 -2.89 -10.20 12.14
N ILE A 229 -1.68 -10.26 12.66
CA ILE A 229 -0.44 -10.36 11.88
C ILE A 229 0.12 -11.78 12.04
N LEU A 230 0.24 -12.51 10.92
CA LEU A 230 1.01 -13.75 10.84
C LEU A 230 2.46 -13.38 10.48
N ASP A 231 3.29 -13.27 11.51
CA ASP A 231 4.66 -12.78 11.41
C ASP A 231 5.63 -13.94 11.13
N TRP A 232 6.06 -14.03 9.86
CA TRP A 232 6.94 -15.12 9.43
C TRP A 232 8.37 -14.99 9.96
N HIS A 233 8.87 -13.75 10.10
CA HIS A 233 10.25 -13.47 10.49
C HIS A 233 10.41 -13.04 11.95
N GLY A 234 9.33 -12.67 12.64
CA GLY A 234 9.36 -12.19 14.04
C GLY A 234 9.75 -10.72 14.18
N GLU A 235 9.55 -9.90 13.13
CA GLU A 235 10.00 -8.50 13.12
C GLU A 235 8.89 -7.47 13.43
N TYR A 236 7.63 -7.85 13.32
CA TYR A 236 6.52 -6.89 13.43
C TYR A 236 6.35 -6.30 14.82
N ARG A 237 6.75 -7.02 15.88
CA ARG A 237 6.65 -6.50 17.25
C ARG A 237 7.46 -5.20 17.44
N GLU A 238 8.62 -5.10 16.80
CA GLU A 238 9.49 -3.92 16.87
C GLU A 238 8.99 -2.75 16.02
N LEU A 239 8.16 -3.02 15.01
CA LEU A 239 7.60 -2.02 14.12
C LEU A 239 6.35 -1.33 14.67
N ILE A 240 5.74 -1.88 15.74
CA ILE A 240 4.54 -1.32 16.35
C ILE A 240 4.90 -0.51 17.59
N PRO A 241 4.41 0.75 17.69
CA PRO A 241 4.66 1.62 18.83
C PRO A 241 4.14 1.03 20.15
N ASN A 242 4.82 1.34 21.25
CA ASN A 242 4.50 0.83 22.58
C ASN A 242 3.17 1.36 23.17
N ASP A 243 2.62 2.43 22.61
CA ASP A 243 1.31 2.99 22.99
C ASP A 243 0.13 2.14 22.49
N ILE A 244 0.36 1.16 21.63
CA ILE A 244 -0.64 0.21 21.17
C ILE A 244 -0.59 -1.05 22.03
N ASN A 245 -1.73 -1.39 22.65
CA ASN A 245 -1.86 -2.65 23.40
C ASN A 245 -1.94 -3.82 22.41
N ILE A 246 -0.92 -4.71 22.48
CA ILE A 246 -0.75 -5.84 21.55
C ILE A 246 -0.92 -7.15 22.30
N MET A 247 -1.76 -8.02 21.78
CA MET A 247 -1.73 -9.45 22.14
C MET A 247 -0.63 -10.13 21.33
N PHE A 248 0.44 -10.55 22.00
CA PHE A 248 1.62 -11.12 21.35
C PHE A 248 1.75 -12.61 21.65
N TYR A 249 1.64 -13.42 20.60
CA TYR A 249 1.81 -14.86 20.66
C TYR A 249 3.14 -15.25 20.01
N ASN A 250 3.95 -16.00 20.74
CA ASN A 250 5.29 -16.43 20.34
C ASN A 250 5.63 -17.81 20.94
N LYS A 251 6.88 -18.20 20.91
CA LYS A 251 7.35 -19.48 21.47
C LYS A 251 7.00 -19.70 22.94
N ILE A 252 6.90 -18.63 23.73
CA ILE A 252 6.58 -18.70 25.17
C ILE A 252 5.07 -18.79 25.38
N ASN A 253 4.33 -17.96 24.66
CA ASN A 253 2.87 -17.89 24.71
C ASN A 253 2.28 -18.36 23.36
N ILE A 254 2.28 -19.66 23.15
CA ILE A 254 1.82 -20.23 21.87
C ILE A 254 0.30 -20.29 21.84
N LEU A 255 -0.27 -19.77 20.77
CA LEU A 255 -1.71 -19.88 20.49
C LEU A 255 -1.99 -21.28 19.92
N LYS A 256 -2.42 -22.22 20.74
CA LYS A 256 -2.66 -23.60 20.33
C LYS A 256 -3.94 -23.73 19.53
N ILE A 257 -3.97 -24.60 18.52
CA ILE A 257 -5.13 -24.88 17.67
C ILE A 257 -5.77 -26.20 18.07
N ASN A 258 -7.09 -26.24 18.14
CA ASN A 258 -7.86 -27.48 18.26
C ASN A 258 -8.14 -28.03 16.85
N LEU A 259 -7.40 -29.08 16.46
CA LEU A 259 -7.57 -29.70 15.15
C LEU A 259 -8.94 -30.39 14.98
N ASN A 260 -9.59 -30.83 16.06
CA ASN A 260 -10.95 -31.40 15.97
C ASN A 260 -11.96 -30.36 15.49
N GLN A 261 -11.80 -29.09 15.88
CA GLN A 261 -12.65 -27.99 15.40
C GLN A 261 -12.56 -27.83 13.89
N ILE A 262 -11.33 -27.86 13.34
CA ILE A 262 -11.11 -27.74 11.90
C ILE A 262 -11.82 -28.87 11.13
N ILE A 263 -11.71 -30.11 11.65
CA ILE A 263 -12.32 -31.29 11.03
C ILE A 263 -13.84 -31.26 11.13
N SER A 264 -14.38 -30.81 12.27
CA SER A 264 -15.83 -30.77 12.47
C SER A 264 -16.52 -29.70 11.61
N ASN A 265 -15.84 -28.59 11.32
CA ASN A 265 -16.38 -27.52 10.47
C ASN A 265 -16.49 -27.99 9.00
N ASP A 266 -15.37 -28.25 8.38
CA ASP A 266 -15.31 -28.74 7.00
C ASP A 266 -14.15 -29.71 6.80
N ILE A 267 -14.52 -30.96 6.48
CA ILE A 267 -13.53 -32.02 6.20
C ILE A 267 -12.79 -31.76 4.89
N ASN A 268 -13.47 -31.21 3.86
CA ASN A 268 -12.86 -31.01 2.56
C ASN A 268 -11.77 -29.94 2.66
N ASP A 269 -12.05 -28.83 3.31
CA ASP A 269 -11.04 -27.80 3.58
C ASP A 269 -9.86 -28.35 4.38
N ALA A 270 -10.15 -29.21 5.39
CA ALA A 270 -9.09 -29.87 6.16
C ALA A 270 -8.21 -30.77 5.25
N VAL A 271 -8.83 -31.57 4.37
CA VAL A 271 -8.10 -32.41 3.41
C VAL A 271 -7.29 -31.57 2.43
N ASP A 272 -7.83 -30.46 1.94
CA ASP A 272 -7.13 -29.55 1.03
C ASP A 272 -5.92 -28.90 1.70
N ILE A 273 -6.08 -28.37 2.91
CA ILE A 273 -4.98 -27.75 3.68
C ILE A 273 -3.87 -28.78 3.98
N PHE A 274 -4.23 -29.93 4.54
CA PHE A 274 -3.24 -30.98 4.84
C PHE A 274 -2.64 -31.54 3.55
N GLY A 275 -3.48 -31.72 2.52
CA GLY A 275 -3.07 -32.25 1.24
C GLY A 275 -2.02 -31.39 0.55
N ASP A 276 -2.22 -30.10 0.56
CA ASP A 276 -1.30 -29.12 -0.01
C ASP A 276 0.01 -29.04 0.78
N VAL A 277 -0.08 -28.81 2.10
CA VAL A 277 1.12 -28.65 2.94
C VAL A 277 1.96 -29.90 2.98
N MET A 278 1.33 -31.10 3.04
CA MET A 278 2.02 -32.37 3.10
C MET A 278 2.30 -32.96 1.71
N GLN A 279 1.87 -32.28 0.64
CA GLN A 279 2.02 -32.72 -0.75
C GLN A 279 1.46 -34.14 -0.93
N LEU A 280 0.17 -34.31 -0.58
CA LEU A 280 -0.49 -35.60 -0.67
C LEU A 280 -0.92 -35.91 -2.12
N THR A 281 -0.73 -37.14 -2.55
CA THR A 281 -1.30 -37.66 -3.79
C THR A 281 -2.80 -37.88 -3.64
N ASP A 282 -3.56 -37.99 -4.75
CA ASP A 282 -5.00 -38.23 -4.70
C ASP A 282 -5.41 -39.44 -3.86
N PRO A 283 -4.72 -40.63 -3.97
CA PRO A 283 -4.99 -41.74 -3.07
C PRO A 283 -4.76 -41.43 -1.59
N GLN A 284 -3.74 -40.62 -1.27
CA GLN A 284 -3.47 -40.21 0.10
C GLN A 284 -4.53 -39.21 0.60
N ARG A 285 -5.01 -38.30 -0.24
CA ARG A 285 -6.12 -37.37 0.08
C ARG A 285 -7.41 -38.16 0.36
N PHE A 286 -7.76 -39.12 -0.48
CA PHE A 286 -8.91 -39.98 -0.28
C PHE A 286 -8.83 -40.76 1.03
N LEU A 287 -7.67 -41.35 1.33
CA LEU A 287 -7.45 -42.09 2.58
C LEU A 287 -7.54 -41.15 3.79
N LEU A 288 -6.97 -39.93 3.70
CA LEU A 288 -7.08 -38.89 4.73
C LEU A 288 -8.55 -38.52 4.97
N TYR A 289 -9.32 -38.24 3.90
CA TYR A 289 -10.76 -37.96 4.01
C TYR A 289 -11.51 -39.06 4.78
N THR A 290 -11.23 -40.33 4.45
CA THR A 290 -11.84 -41.47 5.14
C THR A 290 -11.52 -41.50 6.63
N VAL A 291 -10.26 -41.21 7.00
CA VAL A 291 -9.83 -41.15 8.43
C VAL A 291 -10.49 -39.97 9.14
N LEU A 292 -10.47 -38.77 8.54
CA LEU A 292 -11.08 -37.57 9.13
C LEU A 292 -12.61 -37.72 9.30
N ASN A 293 -13.28 -38.38 8.35
CA ASN A 293 -14.70 -38.66 8.45
C ASN A 293 -15.02 -39.67 9.59
N LYS A 294 -14.17 -40.65 9.83
CA LYS A 294 -14.27 -41.53 11.02
C LYS A 294 -14.09 -40.75 12.31
N LEU A 295 -13.15 -39.80 12.36
CA LEU A 295 -12.95 -38.92 13.52
C LEU A 295 -14.18 -38.03 13.77
N LYS A 296 -14.75 -37.41 12.73
CA LYS A 296 -15.93 -36.54 12.84
C LYS A 296 -17.16 -37.31 13.33
N LYS A 297 -17.36 -38.55 12.93
CA LYS A 297 -18.50 -39.38 13.34
C LYS A 297 -18.43 -39.94 14.76
N ASN A 298 -17.25 -39.91 15.39
CA ASN A 298 -17.02 -40.46 16.73
C ASN A 298 -16.48 -39.36 17.65
N PRO A 299 -17.35 -38.65 18.38
CA PRO A 299 -16.95 -37.52 19.25
C PRO A 299 -15.93 -37.87 20.35
N GLU A 300 -15.85 -39.13 20.74
CA GLU A 300 -14.86 -39.63 21.74
C GLU A 300 -13.43 -39.68 21.15
N LEU A 301 -13.31 -39.71 19.81
CA LEU A 301 -12.02 -39.73 19.12
C LEU A 301 -11.56 -38.30 18.93
N SER A 302 -10.26 -38.11 19.05
CA SER A 302 -9.61 -36.83 18.75
C SER A 302 -8.58 -36.99 17.64
N PHE A 303 -8.07 -35.86 17.12
CA PHE A 303 -7.00 -35.88 16.13
C PHE A 303 -5.78 -36.69 16.60
N LYS A 304 -5.56 -36.83 17.90
CA LYS A 304 -4.52 -37.69 18.48
C LYS A 304 -4.67 -39.16 18.07
N ASN A 305 -5.90 -39.59 17.77
CA ASN A 305 -6.22 -40.96 17.33
C ASN A 305 -5.99 -41.18 15.82
N LEU A 306 -5.66 -40.13 15.04
CA LEU A 306 -5.50 -40.21 13.59
C LEU A 306 -4.57 -41.39 13.15
N LEU A 307 -3.39 -41.46 13.74
CA LEU A 307 -2.45 -42.54 13.39
C LEU A 307 -2.96 -43.92 13.79
N THR A 308 -3.70 -44.05 14.89
CA THR A 308 -4.30 -45.31 15.32
C THR A 308 -5.41 -45.72 14.37
N ILE A 309 -6.30 -44.80 13.98
CA ILE A 309 -7.35 -45.09 12.99
C ILE A 309 -6.74 -45.49 11.65
N LEU A 310 -5.72 -44.76 11.23
CA LEU A 310 -4.99 -45.08 9.98
C LEU A 310 -4.39 -46.47 10.02
N ARG A 311 -3.76 -46.89 11.13
CA ARG A 311 -3.21 -48.22 11.30
C ARG A 311 -4.26 -49.32 11.23
N ASN A 312 -5.46 -49.06 11.71
CA ASN A 312 -6.58 -50.04 11.76
C ASN A 312 -7.38 -50.12 10.47
N ILE A 313 -6.98 -49.43 9.40
CA ILE A 313 -7.58 -49.60 8.05
C ILE A 313 -7.09 -50.92 7.49
N GLU A 314 -8.03 -51.78 7.01
CA GLU A 314 -7.73 -53.06 6.42
C GLU A 314 -6.85 -52.93 5.15
N GLU A 315 -5.84 -53.77 5.06
CA GLU A 315 -4.89 -53.80 3.98
C GLU A 315 -5.34 -54.83 2.93
N THR A 316 -6.40 -54.50 2.20
CA THR A 316 -6.99 -55.40 1.17
C THR A 316 -6.09 -55.54 -0.05
N SER A 317 -5.07 -54.72 -0.21
CA SER A 317 -4.06 -54.81 -1.28
C SER A 317 -2.72 -54.17 -0.87
N ASN A 318 -1.65 -54.56 -1.52
CA ASN A 318 -0.32 -53.98 -1.34
C ASN A 318 -0.36 -52.45 -1.59
N TRP A 319 -1.13 -51.99 -2.56
CA TRP A 319 -1.29 -50.60 -2.89
C TRP A 319 -1.87 -49.77 -1.70
N ILE A 320 -2.95 -50.26 -1.05
CA ILE A 320 -3.54 -49.61 0.13
C ILE A 320 -2.52 -49.54 1.26
N ARG A 321 -1.76 -50.61 1.45
CA ARG A 321 -0.69 -50.66 2.45
C ARG A 321 0.35 -49.56 2.21
N ASP A 322 0.84 -49.41 0.97
CA ASP A 322 1.88 -48.44 0.62
C ASP A 322 1.35 -46.99 0.79
N VAL A 323 0.13 -46.69 0.35
CA VAL A 323 -0.53 -45.38 0.55
C VAL A 323 -0.67 -45.08 2.03
N LYS A 324 -1.09 -46.05 2.85
CA LYS A 324 -1.29 -45.93 4.29
C LYS A 324 0.03 -45.59 5.01
N TYR A 325 1.11 -46.31 4.74
CA TYR A 325 2.39 -46.02 5.36
C TYR A 325 3.01 -44.71 4.87
N ALA A 326 2.84 -44.36 3.61
CA ALA A 326 3.29 -43.08 3.08
C ALA A 326 2.55 -41.91 3.75
N LEU A 327 1.23 -42.03 3.95
CA LEU A 327 0.43 -41.03 4.66
C LEU A 327 0.86 -40.93 6.13
N ALA A 328 1.03 -42.07 6.83
CA ALA A 328 1.47 -42.10 8.22
C ALA A 328 2.82 -41.37 8.42
N ARG A 329 3.80 -41.61 7.53
CA ARG A 329 5.11 -40.93 7.58
C ARG A 329 4.97 -39.41 7.43
N LYS A 330 4.12 -38.92 6.51
CA LYS A 330 3.90 -37.51 6.31
C LYS A 330 3.25 -36.82 7.51
N PHE A 331 2.33 -37.49 8.18
CA PHE A 331 1.64 -36.98 9.35
C PHE A 331 2.43 -37.11 10.65
N PHE A 332 3.49 -37.96 10.69
CA PHE A 332 4.29 -38.15 11.90
C PHE A 332 4.85 -36.83 12.48
N ILE A 333 5.12 -35.85 11.61
CA ILE A 333 5.64 -34.53 12.00
C ILE A 333 4.68 -33.79 12.97
N LEU A 334 3.36 -33.98 12.85
CA LEU A 334 2.36 -33.34 13.69
C LEU A 334 2.40 -33.87 15.13
N PHE A 335 2.89 -35.10 15.31
CA PHE A 335 2.99 -35.76 16.61
C PHE A 335 4.38 -35.65 17.24
N GLY A 336 5.33 -34.98 16.58
CA GLY A 336 6.63 -34.61 17.14
C GLY A 336 6.52 -33.54 18.20
N LYS A 337 7.64 -33.20 18.86
CA LYS A 337 7.70 -32.20 19.93
C LYS A 337 7.12 -30.84 19.50
N GLU A 338 7.49 -30.40 18.33
CA GLU A 338 7.07 -29.10 17.78
C GLU A 338 5.56 -29.11 17.41
N GLY A 339 5.08 -30.15 16.72
CA GLY A 339 3.65 -30.28 16.40
C GLY A 339 2.77 -30.34 17.66
N ARG A 340 3.18 -31.08 18.71
CA ARG A 340 2.45 -31.14 19.98
C ARG A 340 2.39 -29.80 20.72
N SER A 341 3.35 -28.90 20.49
CA SER A 341 3.32 -27.56 21.09
C SER A 341 2.30 -26.65 20.41
N LEU A 342 1.98 -26.89 19.15
CA LEU A 342 1.07 -26.06 18.33
C LEU A 342 -0.39 -26.54 18.39
N PHE A 343 -0.63 -27.81 18.69
CA PHE A 343 -1.95 -28.43 18.62
C PHE A 343 -2.37 -29.04 19.97
N SER A 344 -3.60 -28.72 20.39
CA SER A 344 -4.18 -29.22 21.66
C SER A 344 -5.69 -29.36 21.55
N THR A 345 -6.29 -30.26 22.34
CA THR A 345 -7.75 -30.35 22.48
C THR A 345 -8.35 -29.11 23.15
N ASP A 346 -7.57 -28.43 24.00
CA ASP A 346 -7.96 -27.21 24.70
C ASP A 346 -7.54 -25.95 23.97
N GLY A 347 -7.21 -26.07 22.67
CA GLY A 347 -6.79 -24.97 21.82
C GLY A 347 -7.97 -24.13 21.30
N LEU A 348 -7.67 -23.28 20.32
CA LEU A 348 -8.64 -22.41 19.68
C LEU A 348 -9.82 -23.20 19.09
N THR A 349 -11.01 -22.71 19.41
CA THR A 349 -12.29 -23.12 18.84
C THR A 349 -13.04 -21.90 18.33
N LEU A 350 -14.13 -22.07 17.60
CA LEU A 350 -14.95 -20.94 17.16
C LEU A 350 -15.57 -20.17 18.32
N ASP A 351 -15.85 -20.83 19.45
CA ASP A 351 -16.49 -20.18 20.61
C ASP A 351 -15.54 -19.31 21.41
N ASN A 352 -14.26 -19.65 21.47
CA ASN A 352 -13.26 -18.87 22.21
C ASN A 352 -12.43 -17.93 21.35
N LEU A 353 -12.48 -18.05 20.02
CA LEU A 353 -11.59 -17.35 19.10
C LEU A 353 -11.63 -15.82 19.25
N GLU A 354 -12.81 -15.25 19.50
CA GLU A 354 -13.00 -13.80 19.61
C GLU A 354 -12.06 -13.18 20.66
N SER A 355 -11.90 -13.83 21.81
CA SER A 355 -11.02 -13.32 22.87
C SER A 355 -9.54 -13.28 22.48
N TYR A 356 -9.14 -14.03 21.46
CA TYR A 356 -7.75 -14.13 20.98
C TYR A 356 -7.46 -13.26 19.76
N ILE A 357 -8.49 -12.81 19.02
CA ILE A 357 -8.31 -12.02 17.80
C ILE A 357 -8.88 -10.61 17.88
N ASN A 358 -9.54 -10.22 18.99
CA ASN A 358 -10.14 -8.90 19.16
C ASN A 358 -9.07 -7.89 19.59
N GLY A 359 -8.75 -6.95 18.72
CA GLY A 359 -7.74 -5.92 18.98
C GLY A 359 -6.57 -5.95 18.01
N PHE A 360 -5.38 -5.69 18.53
CA PHE A 360 -4.14 -5.77 17.76
C PHE A 360 -3.36 -7.02 18.16
N VAL A 361 -3.27 -7.98 17.27
CA VAL A 361 -2.71 -9.31 17.53
C VAL A 361 -1.52 -9.57 16.62
N ILE A 362 -0.41 -10.03 17.19
CA ILE A 362 0.76 -10.52 16.44
C ILE A 362 0.99 -11.98 16.83
N ILE A 363 1.04 -12.84 15.84
CA ILE A 363 1.34 -14.25 15.96
C ILE A 363 2.71 -14.50 15.33
N ASP A 364 3.75 -14.47 16.15
CA ASP A 364 5.14 -14.74 15.74
C ASP A 364 5.34 -16.25 15.55
N ILE A 365 5.47 -16.65 14.29
CA ILE A 365 5.70 -18.04 13.88
C ILE A 365 7.14 -18.31 13.46
N SER A 366 8.04 -17.35 13.61
CA SER A 366 9.46 -17.46 13.24
C SER A 366 10.17 -18.61 13.97
N ASN A 367 9.74 -18.89 15.19
CA ASN A 367 10.31 -19.93 16.05
C ASN A 367 9.91 -21.35 15.66
N ILE A 368 8.91 -21.54 14.79
CA ILE A 368 8.54 -22.87 14.24
C ILE A 368 9.59 -23.24 13.19
N LYS A 369 10.51 -24.15 13.54
CA LYS A 369 11.64 -24.51 12.68
C LYS A 369 11.22 -25.26 11.42
N ASN A 370 10.23 -26.15 11.57
CA ASN A 370 9.73 -26.91 10.44
C ASN A 370 8.82 -26.06 9.55
N THR A 371 9.25 -25.78 8.32
CA THR A 371 8.53 -24.93 7.37
C THR A 371 7.14 -25.45 7.02
N LYS A 372 6.95 -26.78 6.94
CA LYS A 372 5.62 -27.38 6.71
C LYS A 372 4.68 -27.14 7.89
N LEU A 373 5.17 -27.29 9.13
CA LEU A 373 4.38 -26.99 10.32
C LEU A 373 4.07 -25.49 10.41
N ARG A 374 5.02 -24.62 10.07
CA ARG A 374 4.83 -23.18 10.05
C ARG A 374 3.73 -22.78 9.05
N ARG A 375 3.81 -23.30 7.82
CA ARG A 375 2.80 -23.10 6.77
C ARG A 375 1.43 -23.64 7.20
N LEU A 376 1.39 -24.88 7.71
CA LEU A 376 0.16 -25.49 8.20
C LEU A 376 -0.51 -24.66 9.29
N TYR A 377 0.27 -24.26 10.28
CA TYR A 377 -0.24 -23.48 11.42
C TYR A 377 -0.85 -22.15 10.96
N GLY A 378 -0.18 -21.42 10.07
CA GLY A 378 -0.73 -20.16 9.54
C GLY A 378 -2.02 -20.37 8.72
N LEU A 379 -2.08 -21.41 7.87
CA LEU A 379 -3.29 -21.76 7.11
C LEU A 379 -4.47 -22.11 8.03
N LEU A 380 -4.21 -22.86 9.10
CA LEU A 380 -5.25 -23.25 10.07
C LEU A 380 -5.75 -22.06 10.90
N ILE A 381 -4.89 -21.10 11.24
CA ILE A 381 -5.31 -19.82 11.86
C ILE A 381 -6.21 -19.05 10.91
N MET A 382 -5.82 -18.90 9.64
CA MET A 382 -6.64 -18.20 8.64
C MET A 382 -7.99 -18.92 8.45
N LYS A 383 -8.01 -20.24 8.41
CA LYS A 383 -9.23 -21.05 8.33
C LYS A 383 -10.15 -20.79 9.53
N LEU A 384 -9.63 -20.88 10.75
CA LEU A 384 -10.44 -20.65 11.96
C LEU A 384 -11.04 -19.25 12.01
N ILE A 385 -10.26 -18.21 11.66
CA ILE A 385 -10.77 -16.84 11.60
C ILE A 385 -11.87 -16.73 10.55
N SER A 386 -11.68 -17.34 9.39
CA SER A 386 -12.67 -17.32 8.32
C SER A 386 -13.97 -18.01 8.71
N ASP A 387 -13.88 -19.20 9.28
CA ASP A 387 -15.04 -19.95 9.75
C ASP A 387 -15.82 -19.19 10.84
N TYR A 388 -15.09 -18.58 11.77
CA TYR A 388 -15.69 -17.73 12.80
C TYR A 388 -16.50 -16.58 12.20
N TYR A 389 -15.93 -15.87 11.21
CA TYR A 389 -16.62 -14.76 10.55
C TYR A 389 -17.81 -15.21 9.69
N MET A 390 -17.71 -16.37 9.04
CA MET A 390 -18.82 -16.93 8.28
C MET A 390 -19.98 -17.37 9.18
N GLU A 391 -19.67 -17.96 10.34
CA GLU A 391 -20.68 -18.50 11.27
C GLU A 391 -21.27 -17.42 12.18
N LYS A 392 -20.41 -16.69 12.91
CA LYS A 392 -20.83 -15.73 13.95
C LYS A 392 -21.12 -14.33 13.41
N LYS A 393 -20.63 -13.98 12.23
CA LYS A 393 -20.83 -12.68 11.54
C LYS A 393 -20.60 -11.46 12.44
N PRO A 394 -19.44 -11.34 13.09
CA PRO A 394 -19.18 -10.23 13.99
C PRO A 394 -19.24 -8.87 13.26
N SER A 395 -19.67 -7.84 13.98
CA SER A 395 -19.81 -6.48 13.40
C SER A 395 -18.49 -5.80 13.09
N LYS A 396 -17.44 -6.11 13.86
CA LYS A 396 -16.09 -5.54 13.62
C LYS A 396 -15.40 -6.21 12.44
N LYS A 397 -14.83 -5.41 11.57
CA LYS A 397 -13.96 -5.89 10.50
C LYS A 397 -12.62 -6.35 11.05
N THR A 398 -12.00 -7.32 10.37
CA THR A 398 -10.64 -7.76 10.69
C THR A 398 -9.75 -7.68 9.45
N MET A 399 -8.52 -7.18 9.63
CA MET A 399 -7.46 -7.25 8.64
C MET A 399 -6.42 -8.28 9.08
N ILE A 400 -6.21 -9.30 8.26
CA ILE A 400 -5.19 -10.33 8.45
C ILE A 400 -3.99 -9.96 7.58
N ILE A 401 -2.87 -9.65 8.21
CA ILE A 401 -1.60 -9.41 7.51
C ILE A 401 -0.86 -10.74 7.44
N VAL A 402 -0.57 -11.17 6.22
CA VAL A 402 0.15 -12.42 5.96
C VAL A 402 1.54 -12.05 5.44
N ASP A 403 2.51 -12.16 6.33
CA ASP A 403 3.91 -11.92 5.97
C ASP A 403 4.47 -13.13 5.20
N GLU A 404 5.37 -12.85 4.25
CA GLU A 404 5.92 -13.83 3.29
C GLU A 404 4.84 -14.72 2.67
N ALA A 405 3.81 -14.07 2.16
CA ALA A 405 2.58 -14.68 1.68
C ALA A 405 2.78 -15.76 0.61
N HIS A 406 3.90 -15.71 -0.12
CA HIS A 406 4.26 -16.76 -1.09
C HIS A 406 4.41 -18.14 -0.45
N ASN A 407 4.66 -18.24 0.86
CA ASN A 407 4.67 -19.51 1.56
C ASN A 407 3.29 -20.14 1.72
N TYR A 408 2.22 -19.38 1.59
CA TYR A 408 0.83 -19.83 1.77
C TYR A 408 0.07 -19.92 0.46
N PHE A 409 0.31 -18.99 -0.45
CA PHE A 409 -0.49 -18.72 -1.65
C PHE A 409 0.30 -18.96 -2.95
N SER A 410 1.35 -19.77 -2.92
CA SER A 410 2.30 -19.95 -4.05
C SER A 410 1.82 -20.89 -5.16
N GLU A 411 0.88 -21.78 -4.87
CA GLU A 411 0.39 -22.76 -5.83
C GLU A 411 -1.12 -22.60 -5.99
N LYS A 412 -1.66 -23.07 -7.12
CA LYS A 412 -3.10 -23.12 -7.30
C LYS A 412 -3.67 -24.10 -6.27
N ASN A 413 -4.28 -23.57 -5.24
CA ASN A 413 -4.89 -24.31 -4.15
C ASN A 413 -6.34 -23.86 -4.00
N ASP A 414 -7.27 -24.78 -4.21
CA ASP A 414 -8.70 -24.47 -4.20
C ASP A 414 -9.15 -23.89 -2.86
N PHE A 415 -8.56 -24.30 -1.74
CA PHE A 415 -8.85 -23.72 -0.43
C PHE A 415 -8.41 -22.27 -0.33
N THR A 416 -7.15 -21.94 -0.63
CA THR A 416 -6.62 -20.59 -0.49
C THR A 416 -7.25 -19.61 -1.48
N ASP A 417 -7.54 -20.06 -2.69
CA ASP A 417 -8.19 -19.27 -3.73
C ASP A 417 -9.65 -18.97 -3.35
N ARG A 418 -10.40 -19.96 -2.81
CA ARG A 418 -11.73 -19.74 -2.23
C ARG A 418 -11.68 -18.82 -1.04
N LEU A 419 -10.74 -19.04 -0.13
CA LEU A 419 -10.57 -18.24 1.08
C LEU A 419 -10.48 -16.75 0.74
N VAL A 420 -9.60 -16.35 -0.18
CA VAL A 420 -9.42 -14.95 -0.55
C VAL A 420 -10.60 -14.40 -1.35
N SER A 421 -11.20 -15.20 -2.24
CA SER A 421 -12.30 -14.73 -3.09
C SER A 421 -13.61 -14.52 -2.33
N GLU A 422 -13.91 -15.35 -1.31
CA GLU A 422 -15.22 -15.37 -0.64
C GLU A 422 -15.29 -14.55 0.63
N ILE A 423 -14.17 -14.46 1.38
CA ILE A 423 -14.16 -13.92 2.73
C ILE A 423 -14.48 -12.44 2.83
N ARG A 424 -14.33 -11.72 1.72
CA ARG A 424 -14.67 -10.31 1.59
C ARG A 424 -16.08 -9.98 2.08
N LYS A 425 -17.06 -10.86 1.82
CA LYS A 425 -18.48 -10.70 2.19
C LYS A 425 -18.67 -10.64 3.71
N TYR A 426 -17.75 -11.23 4.46
CA TYR A 426 -17.83 -11.39 5.89
C TYR A 426 -17.01 -10.35 6.69
N GLY A 427 -16.47 -9.34 6.01
CA GLY A 427 -15.76 -8.25 6.67
C GLY A 427 -14.29 -8.54 6.97
N ILE A 428 -13.72 -9.60 6.40
CA ILE A 428 -12.29 -9.88 6.50
C ILE A 428 -11.54 -9.28 5.31
N SER A 429 -10.42 -8.67 5.59
CA SER A 429 -9.44 -8.18 4.62
C SER A 429 -8.13 -8.94 4.77
N PHE A 430 -7.56 -9.38 3.65
CA PHE A 430 -6.17 -9.83 3.63
C PHE A 430 -5.24 -8.71 3.18
N CYS A 431 -4.14 -8.54 3.92
CA CYS A 431 -2.98 -7.75 3.50
C CYS A 431 -1.83 -8.72 3.24
N ILE A 432 -1.58 -8.98 1.97
CA ILE A 432 -0.64 -9.98 1.46
C ILE A 432 0.71 -9.32 1.24
N VAL A 433 1.70 -9.64 2.07
CA VAL A 433 3.06 -9.10 1.98
C VAL A 433 3.98 -10.14 1.36
N SER A 434 4.61 -9.83 0.23
CA SER A 434 5.47 -10.79 -0.49
C SER A 434 6.66 -10.12 -1.17
N GLN A 435 7.80 -10.80 -1.16
CA GLN A 435 8.99 -10.40 -1.92
C GLN A 435 8.87 -10.79 -3.40
N SER A 436 8.13 -11.85 -3.71
CA SER A 436 7.99 -12.41 -5.04
C SER A 436 6.53 -12.49 -5.47
N PRO A 437 5.98 -11.41 -6.05
CA PRO A 437 4.61 -11.42 -6.55
C PRO A 437 4.37 -12.45 -7.65
N SER A 438 5.38 -12.81 -8.43
CA SER A 438 5.29 -13.85 -9.46
C SER A 438 5.10 -15.27 -8.90
N SER A 439 5.42 -15.49 -7.63
CA SER A 439 5.23 -16.78 -6.94
C SER A 439 3.83 -16.94 -6.35
N LEU A 440 3.00 -15.90 -6.37
CA LEU A 440 1.62 -15.97 -5.89
C LEU A 440 0.70 -16.52 -6.97
N SER A 441 -0.37 -17.23 -6.57
CA SER A 441 -1.36 -17.72 -7.54
C SER A 441 -1.98 -16.53 -8.29
N PRO A 442 -2.35 -16.73 -9.58
CA PRO A 442 -3.01 -15.67 -10.38
C PRO A 442 -4.30 -15.16 -9.73
N GLU A 443 -5.02 -16.03 -9.04
CA GLU A 443 -6.27 -15.68 -8.36
C GLU A 443 -6.02 -14.73 -7.17
N ILE A 444 -4.96 -14.94 -6.41
CA ILE A 444 -4.52 -14.04 -5.33
C ILE A 444 -4.13 -12.67 -5.89
N MET A 445 -3.35 -12.65 -6.98
CA MET A 445 -2.95 -11.41 -7.62
C MET A 445 -4.15 -10.61 -8.17
N LYS A 446 -5.17 -11.29 -8.67
CA LYS A 446 -6.42 -10.69 -9.17
C LYS A 446 -7.29 -10.16 -8.05
N ASN A 447 -7.40 -10.86 -6.92
CA ASN A 447 -8.26 -10.46 -5.80
C ASN A 447 -7.66 -9.36 -4.91
N THR A 448 -6.34 -9.10 -4.97
CA THR A 448 -5.70 -7.96 -4.31
C THR A 448 -5.88 -6.69 -5.13
N ASN A 449 -7.03 -6.01 -4.97
CA ASN A 449 -7.36 -4.82 -5.77
C ASN A 449 -6.60 -3.56 -5.35
N ILE A 450 -6.07 -3.51 -4.14
CA ILE A 450 -5.15 -2.46 -3.70
C ILE A 450 -3.74 -3.03 -3.77
N LYS A 451 -2.85 -2.36 -4.49
CA LYS A 451 -1.45 -2.77 -4.61
C LYS A 451 -0.50 -1.64 -4.25
N ILE A 452 0.42 -1.96 -3.34
CA ILE A 452 1.50 -1.08 -2.92
C ILE A 452 2.80 -1.78 -3.32
N VAL A 453 3.48 -1.25 -4.32
CA VAL A 453 4.64 -1.90 -4.94
C VAL A 453 5.88 -1.07 -4.65
N HIS A 454 6.73 -1.56 -3.76
CA HIS A 454 8.06 -1.01 -3.49
C HIS A 454 9.05 -1.42 -4.58
N ALA A 455 10.33 -1.06 -4.41
CA ALA A 455 11.37 -1.43 -5.36
C ALA A 455 11.40 -2.93 -5.66
N ILE A 456 11.33 -3.28 -6.94
CA ILE A 456 11.42 -4.66 -7.47
C ILE A 456 12.56 -4.72 -8.47
N LYS A 457 13.48 -5.67 -8.28
CA LYS A 457 14.64 -5.87 -9.17
C LYS A 457 14.41 -6.98 -10.19
N SER A 458 13.64 -8.01 -9.83
CA SER A 458 13.37 -9.19 -10.67
C SER A 458 12.45 -8.84 -11.85
N ASP A 459 12.87 -9.16 -13.07
CA ASP A 459 12.06 -8.92 -14.27
C ASP A 459 10.80 -9.80 -14.33
N ILE A 460 10.85 -10.99 -13.75
CA ILE A 460 9.68 -11.88 -13.65
C ILE A 460 8.62 -11.25 -12.75
N ASP A 461 9.04 -10.71 -11.61
CA ASP A 461 8.16 -10.04 -10.67
C ASP A 461 7.62 -8.72 -11.26
N LYS A 462 8.43 -7.96 -11.99
CA LYS A 462 7.99 -6.77 -12.72
C LYS A 462 6.90 -7.11 -13.75
N ARG A 463 7.04 -8.21 -14.49
CA ARG A 463 6.00 -8.69 -15.43
C ARG A 463 4.70 -9.02 -14.72
N SER A 464 4.76 -9.76 -13.61
CA SER A 464 3.57 -10.10 -12.83
C SER A 464 2.83 -8.84 -12.34
N ILE A 465 3.54 -7.83 -11.87
CA ILE A 465 2.96 -6.54 -11.49
C ILE A 465 2.37 -5.81 -12.70
N ARG A 466 3.10 -5.77 -13.82
CA ARG A 466 2.64 -5.16 -15.06
C ARG A 466 1.30 -5.74 -15.53
N GLU A 467 1.20 -7.05 -15.58
CA GLU A 467 -0.01 -7.76 -16.02
C GLU A 467 -1.18 -7.48 -15.06
N SER A 468 -0.92 -7.50 -13.75
CA SER A 468 -1.97 -7.30 -12.74
C SER A 468 -2.49 -5.87 -12.66
N LEU A 469 -1.72 -4.87 -13.07
CA LEU A 469 -2.06 -3.44 -13.00
C LEU A 469 -2.20 -2.77 -14.38
N SER A 470 -1.95 -3.49 -15.48
CA SER A 470 -1.95 -2.95 -16.86
C SER A 470 -1.08 -1.70 -17.00
N LEU A 471 0.15 -1.74 -16.47
CA LEU A 471 1.05 -0.60 -16.40
C LEU A 471 1.83 -0.40 -17.71
N ASP A 472 2.16 0.88 -17.99
CA ASP A 472 3.07 1.25 -19.06
C ASP A 472 4.50 0.77 -18.78
N GLU A 473 5.27 0.47 -19.83
CA GLU A 473 6.66 0.03 -19.77
C GLU A 473 7.56 1.01 -19.00
N ARG A 474 7.29 2.31 -19.11
CA ARG A 474 8.05 3.37 -18.40
C ARG A 474 7.91 3.29 -16.89
N ILE A 475 6.70 2.98 -16.39
CA ILE A 475 6.43 2.83 -14.96
C ILE A 475 7.12 1.57 -14.44
N ILE A 476 7.03 0.48 -15.20
CA ILE A 476 7.67 -0.79 -14.83
C ILE A 476 9.20 -0.65 -14.74
N SER A 477 9.81 0.03 -15.73
CA SER A 477 11.26 0.28 -15.73
C SER A 477 11.74 1.21 -14.61
N SER A 478 10.83 1.92 -13.95
CA SER A 478 11.16 2.78 -12.81
C SER A 478 11.07 2.07 -11.46
N LEU A 479 10.44 0.88 -11.38
CA LEU A 479 10.23 0.17 -10.12
C LEU A 479 11.53 -0.26 -9.42
N ASP A 480 12.61 -0.52 -10.17
CA ASP A 480 13.92 -0.85 -9.60
C ASP A 480 14.68 0.36 -9.05
N LYS A 481 14.23 1.57 -9.39
CA LYS A 481 14.86 2.84 -9.02
C LYS A 481 14.19 3.53 -7.84
N LEU A 482 13.11 2.94 -7.31
CA LEU A 482 12.42 3.47 -6.15
C LEU A 482 13.35 3.43 -4.93
N ASP A 483 13.39 4.51 -4.19
CA ASP A 483 14.13 4.60 -2.93
C ASP A 483 13.39 3.86 -1.80
N VAL A 484 14.11 3.54 -0.73
CA VAL A 484 13.51 2.90 0.46
C VAL A 484 12.44 3.82 1.05
N GLY A 485 11.21 3.32 1.12
CA GLY A 485 10.05 4.09 1.58
C GLY A 485 9.23 4.69 0.44
N GLU A 486 9.69 4.62 -0.79
CA GLU A 486 8.86 4.91 -1.97
C GLU A 486 8.11 3.67 -2.42
N ALA A 487 6.91 3.86 -2.95
CA ALA A 487 6.09 2.79 -3.50
C ALA A 487 5.16 3.30 -4.59
N LEU A 488 4.86 2.44 -5.56
CA LEU A 488 3.77 2.63 -6.49
C LEU A 488 2.47 2.20 -5.83
N LEU A 489 1.51 3.11 -5.70
CA LEU A 489 0.18 2.85 -5.15
C LEU A 489 -0.85 2.75 -6.27
N SER A 490 -1.60 1.66 -6.30
CA SER A 490 -2.82 1.49 -7.08
C SER A 490 -3.96 1.11 -6.16
N ALA A 491 -5.05 1.87 -6.19
CA ALA A 491 -6.22 1.66 -5.35
C ALA A 491 -7.49 2.08 -6.11
N PRO A 492 -8.69 1.57 -5.73
CA PRO A 492 -9.94 1.87 -6.44
C PRO A 492 -10.32 3.36 -6.49
N ASN A 493 -9.91 4.13 -5.48
CA ASN A 493 -10.11 5.58 -5.41
C ASN A 493 -9.08 6.36 -6.24
N ILE A 494 -8.12 5.69 -6.89
CA ILE A 494 -7.01 6.29 -7.65
C ILE A 494 -7.13 5.88 -9.10
N LYS A 495 -7.38 6.83 -10.01
CA LYS A 495 -7.61 6.55 -11.44
C LYS A 495 -6.39 5.92 -12.14
N LYS A 496 -5.18 6.33 -11.77
CA LYS A 496 -3.91 5.81 -12.30
C LYS A 496 -2.97 5.54 -11.15
N ALA A 497 -2.19 4.46 -11.23
CA ALA A 497 -1.17 4.17 -10.24
C ALA A 497 -0.19 5.34 -10.09
N ILE A 498 0.15 5.68 -8.85
CA ILE A 498 0.98 6.84 -8.50
C ILE A 498 2.13 6.43 -7.59
N ILE A 499 3.25 7.11 -7.71
CA ILE A 499 4.38 6.93 -6.78
C ILE A 499 4.11 7.77 -5.53
N ILE A 500 4.22 7.14 -4.37
CA ILE A 500 4.06 7.77 -3.07
C ILE A 500 5.31 7.56 -2.22
N ASN A 501 5.58 8.50 -1.34
CA ASN A 501 6.54 8.34 -0.26
C ASN A 501 5.78 7.98 1.01
N ILE A 502 6.01 6.78 1.54
CA ILE A 502 5.32 6.27 2.74
C ILE A 502 5.74 7.10 3.95
N LYS A 503 4.78 7.67 4.67
CA LYS A 503 5.04 8.41 5.91
C LYS A 503 5.64 7.48 6.96
N ARG A 504 6.92 7.65 7.26
CA ARG A 504 7.51 7.08 8.48
C ARG A 504 7.07 7.94 9.67
N LYS A 505 6.29 7.41 10.61
CA LYS A 505 6.34 7.97 11.95
C LYS A 505 7.75 7.73 12.46
N ASN A 506 8.45 8.81 12.84
CA ASN A 506 9.73 8.71 13.55
C ASN A 506 9.50 7.82 14.77
N ILE A 507 9.86 6.55 14.66
CA ILE A 507 10.11 5.71 15.83
C ILE A 507 11.36 6.32 16.41
N LYS A 508 11.21 7.11 17.48
CA LYS A 508 12.37 7.57 18.25
C LYS A 508 13.08 6.29 18.71
N THR A 509 14.17 5.97 18.05
CA THR A 509 15.18 5.08 18.61
C THR A 509 15.71 5.82 19.84
N ASN A 510 15.27 5.40 21.01
CA ASN A 510 15.98 5.68 22.26
C ASN A 510 17.12 4.70 22.40
#